data_91732c6c91e6a623d8e8d2d12e74f31a
#
_entry.id   91732c6c91e6a623d8e8d2d12e74f31a
#
_cell.length_a   1.000
_cell.length_b   1.000
_cell.length_c   1.000
_cell.angle_alpha   90.00
_cell.angle_beta   90.00
_cell.angle_gamma   90.00
#
_symmetry.space_group_name_H-M   'P 1'
#
loop_
_entity.id
_entity.type
_entity.pdbx_description
1 polymer ?
#
loop_
_entity_poly.entity_id
_entity_poly.type
_entity_poly.pdbx_seq_one_letter_code
_entity_poly.pdbx_strand_id
1 'polypeptide(L)'
;MKNILTIITLLPTLLCAQEWKAGDWPVLRHYDQQHLYQIALPLGGIGTGTVSLGGRGELRDWEIMNVPGKKYSTVTTGNNAPFFAIYTKPEKGEAQTTLLAGALYDQEYLHYEGRPVNHHGLPRFKNSSFDAAYPFGQVHLSDKEIPVEVTVKGFNPLVPGDAEASGIPIAVLCYEVTNTSQTPVDVAICGSIRNFIGKDGSKFVTDWKGDYIPVGCKDNRNIYKSAQGLQGIYFCSEGVEKTDPAYGNMTLVTNAPEGVTYRTSSKADDWSNGILGFWDDFSADGELTEMSKQYDADPMASLAVKKKLAPGETRSFTFFLTWNFPNRKAWSSSVIGNYYSQQYPDSWETARKIIPQMPELEKRTLEFVNSLLECSYPDVVKEAGLFNLATLRSQTVFRIPSGHLMGWEGVMDRFGSCMGSCTHVWNYETATAFLFGDLARTMRDVEFNYATKDNGLMNFRAALPLSEAAKGNSAAADGQMGCIMKFYRDWQLSGDSQFLKENWTQVKKVLSYAWTEHGWDGNQDGVMKGSQHNTMDVNYFGPNPRILVSRSIKSSRKNGTCHERPGIRKEMQSSF
;
A
#
# COMPACT_ATOMS: atom_id res chain seq x y z
N MET A 1 29.82 37.14 50.07
CA MET A 1 29.08 36.96 48.82
C MET A 1 28.65 35.47 48.76
N LYS A 2 27.37 35.19 49.02
CA LYS A 2 26.81 33.82 49.02
C LYS A 2 26.23 33.56 47.62
N ASN A 3 26.79 32.62 46.91
CA ASN A 3 26.25 32.13 45.64
C ASN A 3 25.04 31.20 45.93
N ILE A 4 23.87 31.65 45.51
CA ILE A 4 22.65 30.81 45.50
C ILE A 4 22.65 30.08 44.17
N LEU A 5 22.83 28.74 44.24
CA LEU A 5 22.71 27.83 43.11
C LEU A 5 21.22 27.47 42.97
N THR A 6 20.55 28.04 41.96
CA THR A 6 19.16 27.69 41.64
C THR A 6 19.18 26.41 40.85
N ILE A 7 18.79 25.31 41.46
CA ILE A 7 18.55 24.02 40.78
C ILE A 7 17.19 24.10 40.08
N ILE A 8 17.20 24.23 38.77
CA ILE A 8 15.99 24.05 37.92
C ILE A 8 15.75 22.56 37.77
N THR A 9 14.83 22.03 38.55
CA THR A 9 14.28 20.70 38.36
C THR A 9 13.39 20.69 37.10
N LEU A 10 13.89 20.20 35.98
CA LEU A 10 13.09 19.82 34.84
C LEU A 10 12.27 18.60 35.25
N LEU A 11 10.99 18.79 35.60
CA LEU A 11 10.03 17.72 35.63
C LEU A 11 9.88 17.20 34.19
N PRO A 12 10.00 15.88 33.94
CA PRO A 12 9.59 15.31 32.68
C PRO A 12 8.08 15.46 32.60
N THR A 13 7.59 16.38 31.75
CA THR A 13 6.21 16.37 31.32
C THR A 13 5.99 15.02 30.63
N LEU A 14 5.28 14.11 31.29
CA LEU A 14 4.64 12.98 30.63
C LEU A 14 3.72 13.58 29.57
N LEU A 15 4.19 13.66 28.33
CA LEU A 15 3.31 13.82 27.19
C LEU A 15 2.45 12.56 27.15
N CYS A 16 1.26 12.61 27.77
CA CYS A 16 0.19 11.70 27.40
C CYS A 16 0.02 11.86 25.88
N ALA A 17 0.24 10.79 25.14
CA ALA A 17 0.00 10.80 23.71
C ALA A 17 -1.45 11.21 23.48
N GLN A 18 -1.64 12.40 22.88
CA GLN A 18 -2.97 12.90 22.57
C GLN A 18 -3.61 11.93 21.56
N GLU A 19 -4.86 11.53 21.81
CA GLU A 19 -5.61 10.71 20.86
C GLU A 19 -5.66 11.40 19.50
N TRP A 20 -5.11 10.77 18.47
CA TRP A 20 -5.17 11.30 17.11
C TRP A 20 -6.58 11.12 16.56
N LYS A 21 -7.07 12.15 15.87
CA LYS A 21 -8.33 12.17 15.14
C LYS A 21 -8.06 12.61 13.71
N ALA A 22 -8.78 12.02 12.76
CA ALA A 22 -8.73 12.49 11.38
C ALA A 22 -9.24 13.93 11.28
N GLY A 23 -8.58 14.71 10.43
CA GLY A 23 -9.04 16.04 10.06
C GLY A 23 -10.23 16.01 9.08
N ASP A 24 -10.63 17.20 8.59
CA ASP A 24 -11.58 17.31 7.48
C ASP A 24 -10.85 16.97 6.17
N TRP A 25 -11.37 15.95 5.47
CA TRP A 25 -10.74 15.47 4.24
C TRP A 25 -11.48 15.97 3.00
N PRO A 26 -10.75 16.36 1.95
CA PRO A 26 -11.36 16.81 0.71
C PRO A 26 -12.09 15.68 -0.03
N VAL A 27 -13.03 16.06 -0.88
CA VAL A 27 -13.78 15.15 -1.74
C VAL A 27 -13.58 15.59 -3.20
N LEU A 28 -13.06 14.70 -4.03
CA LEU A 28 -12.96 14.90 -5.48
C LEU A 28 -14.04 14.11 -6.22
N ARG A 29 -14.39 12.93 -5.71
CA ARG A 29 -15.43 12.05 -6.29
C ARG A 29 -16.32 11.48 -5.22
N HIS A 30 -17.60 11.47 -5.54
CA HIS A 30 -18.65 10.81 -4.76
C HIS A 30 -19.18 9.61 -5.54
N TYR A 31 -19.39 8.50 -4.83
CA TYR A 31 -19.97 7.27 -5.35
C TYR A 31 -21.20 6.93 -4.50
N ASP A 32 -22.34 6.84 -5.12
CA ASP A 32 -23.58 6.41 -4.47
C ASP A 32 -23.60 4.89 -4.22
N GLN A 33 -24.63 4.43 -3.53
CA GLN A 33 -24.78 3.03 -3.14
C GLN A 33 -24.75 2.03 -4.32
N GLN A 34 -25.08 2.45 -5.53
CA GLN A 34 -25.11 1.56 -6.70
C GLN A 34 -23.70 1.34 -7.31
N HIS A 35 -22.73 2.17 -6.96
CA HIS A 35 -21.39 2.21 -7.56
C HIS A 35 -20.24 1.81 -6.61
N LEU A 36 -20.52 1.10 -5.50
CA LEU A 36 -19.54 0.80 -4.45
C LEU A 36 -18.80 -0.54 -4.64
N TYR A 37 -19.39 -1.47 -5.36
CA TYR A 37 -18.96 -2.89 -5.43
C TYR A 37 -17.51 -3.07 -5.87
N GLN A 38 -17.04 -2.27 -6.82
CA GLN A 38 -15.69 -2.37 -7.40
C GLN A 38 -14.63 -1.50 -6.68
N ILE A 39 -15.05 -0.68 -5.71
CA ILE A 39 -14.11 0.21 -5.01
C ILE A 39 -13.18 -0.60 -4.11
N ALA A 40 -11.89 -0.37 -4.28
CA ALA A 40 -10.81 -0.90 -3.45
C ALA A 40 -9.71 0.17 -3.36
N LEU A 41 -9.77 1.04 -2.34
CA LEU A 41 -8.80 2.10 -2.11
C LEU A 41 -7.62 1.53 -1.31
N PRO A 42 -6.40 1.42 -1.91
CA PRO A 42 -5.28 0.79 -1.24
C PRO A 42 -4.73 1.66 -0.10
N LEU A 43 -4.62 1.08 1.07
CA LEU A 43 -4.00 1.64 2.28
C LEU A 43 -2.70 0.89 2.55
N GLY A 44 -1.58 1.60 2.51
CA GLY A 44 -0.23 1.06 2.66
C GLY A 44 0.79 1.93 1.92
N GLY A 45 2.07 1.78 2.22
CA GLY A 45 3.14 2.60 1.66
C GLY A 45 3.67 2.10 0.31
N ILE A 46 4.43 2.93 -0.38
CA ILE A 46 5.15 2.55 -1.59
C ILE A 46 6.09 1.37 -1.28
N GLY A 47 5.86 0.23 -1.91
CA GLY A 47 6.69 -0.97 -1.77
C GLY A 47 6.47 -1.78 -0.49
N THR A 48 5.43 -1.52 0.29
CA THR A 48 5.15 -2.22 1.55
C THR A 48 4.03 -3.26 1.47
N GLY A 49 3.29 -3.27 0.37
CA GLY A 49 1.99 -3.93 0.30
C GLY A 49 0.88 -3.07 0.87
N THR A 50 -0.35 -3.54 0.72
CA THR A 50 -1.56 -2.79 1.07
C THR A 50 -2.68 -3.69 1.59
N VAL A 51 -3.62 -3.10 2.31
CA VAL A 51 -4.98 -3.58 2.47
C VAL A 51 -5.91 -2.52 1.89
N SER A 52 -6.99 -2.90 1.23
CA SER A 52 -7.87 -1.92 0.59
C SER A 52 -9.12 -1.65 1.43
N LEU A 53 -9.50 -0.36 1.53
CA LEU A 53 -10.83 0.05 2.00
C LEU A 53 -11.82 -0.15 0.86
N GLY A 54 -12.81 -1.01 1.06
CA GLY A 54 -13.90 -1.24 0.13
C GLY A 54 -14.93 -0.12 0.17
N GLY A 55 -15.70 0.04 -0.91
CA GLY A 55 -16.68 1.12 -1.03
C GLY A 55 -17.82 1.08 -0.01
N ARG A 56 -17.99 -0.03 0.69
CA ARG A 56 -19.02 -0.21 1.71
C ARG A 56 -18.48 -0.24 3.14
N GLY A 57 -17.16 -0.01 3.34
CA GLY A 57 -16.49 0.04 4.65
C GLY A 57 -15.76 -1.24 5.05
N GLU A 58 -15.90 -2.32 4.28
CA GLU A 58 -15.14 -3.54 4.50
C GLU A 58 -13.66 -3.37 4.14
N LEU A 59 -12.78 -4.13 4.81
CA LEU A 59 -11.39 -4.30 4.38
C LEU A 59 -11.28 -5.49 3.43
N ARG A 60 -10.61 -5.28 2.30
CA ARG A 60 -10.45 -6.28 1.24
C ARG A 60 -9.05 -6.24 0.62
N ASP A 61 -8.76 -7.18 -0.29
CA ASP A 61 -7.52 -7.20 -1.05
C ASP A 61 -6.28 -7.08 -0.15
N TRP A 62 -6.09 -8.07 0.72
CA TRP A 62 -4.99 -8.11 1.69
C TRP A 62 -3.67 -8.49 1.01
N GLU A 63 -2.97 -7.51 0.47
CA GLU A 63 -1.73 -7.67 -0.30
C GLU A 63 -0.49 -7.33 0.55
N ILE A 64 -0.45 -7.73 1.81
CA ILE A 64 0.63 -7.39 2.75
C ILE A 64 1.74 -8.44 2.84
N MET A 65 1.51 -9.67 2.35
CA MET A 65 2.48 -10.76 2.39
C MET A 65 3.29 -10.91 1.08
N ASN A 66 3.60 -9.78 0.41
CA ASN A 66 4.47 -9.73 -0.77
C ASN A 66 3.90 -10.38 -2.05
N VAL A 67 2.64 -10.74 -2.05
CA VAL A 67 1.92 -11.31 -3.20
C VAL A 67 0.64 -10.54 -3.46
N PRO A 68 0.20 -10.42 -4.72
CA PRO A 68 -1.12 -9.91 -5.02
C PRO A 68 -2.22 -10.78 -4.40
N GLY A 69 -3.33 -10.15 -4.00
CA GLY A 69 -4.46 -10.84 -3.39
C GLY A 69 -5.75 -10.05 -3.62
N LYS A 70 -6.17 -9.94 -4.90
CA LYS A 70 -7.34 -9.15 -5.30
C LYS A 70 -8.60 -10.01 -5.36
N LYS A 71 -9.76 -9.36 -5.18
CA LYS A 71 -11.14 -9.93 -5.25
C LYS A 71 -11.37 -11.15 -4.36
N TYR A 72 -10.58 -12.16 -4.55
CA TYR A 72 -10.59 -13.42 -3.81
C TYR A 72 -9.34 -13.47 -2.96
N SER A 73 -9.25 -12.56 -1.99
CA SER A 73 -8.11 -12.55 -1.08
C SER A 73 -7.84 -13.99 -0.64
N THR A 74 -6.67 -14.45 -0.92
CA THR A 74 -6.22 -15.81 -0.55
C THR A 74 -6.24 -16.03 0.95
N VAL A 75 -6.37 -14.97 1.73
CA VAL A 75 -6.25 -14.99 3.21
C VAL A 75 -7.57 -14.81 3.90
N THR A 76 -8.54 -14.12 3.27
CA THR A 76 -9.70 -13.60 3.96
C THR A 76 -10.97 -13.82 3.14
N THR A 77 -11.60 -14.97 3.32
CA THR A 77 -12.85 -15.31 2.62
C THR A 77 -13.90 -15.81 3.60
N GLY A 78 -15.18 -15.55 3.30
CA GLY A 78 -16.31 -16.02 4.07
C GLY A 78 -16.25 -15.55 5.53
N ASN A 79 -16.47 -16.44 6.45
CA ASN A 79 -16.45 -16.16 7.89
C ASN A 79 -15.04 -15.94 8.48
N ASN A 80 -13.98 -16.13 7.68
CA ASN A 80 -12.60 -15.87 8.09
C ASN A 80 -12.12 -14.46 7.74
N ALA A 81 -12.90 -13.67 7.01
CA ALA A 81 -12.53 -12.31 6.65
C ALA A 81 -12.41 -11.42 7.90
N PRO A 82 -11.42 -10.51 7.98
CA PRO A 82 -11.40 -9.46 8.97
C PRO A 82 -12.63 -8.56 8.85
N PHE A 83 -13.11 -8.07 9.98
CA PHE A 83 -14.28 -7.19 10.01
C PHE A 83 -14.19 -6.18 11.15
N PHE A 84 -14.96 -5.11 11.02
CA PHE A 84 -15.27 -4.19 12.11
C PHE A 84 -16.76 -4.23 12.39
N ALA A 85 -17.10 -4.16 13.69
CA ALA A 85 -18.48 -4.13 14.18
C ALA A 85 -18.67 -2.95 15.13
N ILE A 86 -19.89 -2.45 15.19
CA ILE A 86 -20.34 -1.42 16.12
C ILE A 86 -21.41 -1.99 17.04
N TYR A 87 -21.24 -1.78 18.33
CA TYR A 87 -22.27 -1.93 19.34
C TYR A 87 -22.86 -0.57 19.68
N THR A 88 -24.17 -0.49 19.80
CA THR A 88 -24.88 0.72 20.20
C THR A 88 -25.92 0.37 21.25
N LYS A 89 -25.97 1.15 22.35
CA LYS A 89 -26.96 1.01 23.42
C LYS A 89 -27.47 2.39 23.81
N PRO A 90 -28.63 2.83 23.30
CA PRO A 90 -29.29 4.02 23.80
C PRO A 90 -29.64 3.87 25.29
N GLU A 91 -29.62 4.97 26.03
CA GLU A 91 -30.08 4.99 27.44
C GLU A 91 -31.49 4.42 27.60
N LYS A 92 -32.35 4.68 26.61
CA LYS A 92 -33.72 4.14 26.49
C LYS A 92 -33.83 3.36 25.18
N GLY A 93 -33.74 2.02 25.22
CA GLY A 93 -33.84 1.18 24.03
C GLY A 93 -33.05 -0.12 24.19
N GLU A 94 -33.10 -0.93 23.17
CA GLU A 94 -32.36 -2.20 23.12
C GLU A 94 -30.94 -2.00 22.58
N ALA A 95 -30.02 -2.87 22.98
CA ALA A 95 -28.70 -2.92 22.39
C ALA A 95 -28.74 -3.53 20.99
N GLN A 96 -27.91 -3.00 20.10
CA GLN A 96 -27.76 -3.49 18.74
C GLN A 96 -26.28 -3.64 18.39
N THR A 97 -25.94 -4.71 17.67
CA THR A 97 -24.62 -4.92 17.11
C THR A 97 -24.73 -5.09 15.60
N THR A 98 -23.91 -4.34 14.85
CA THR A 98 -23.98 -4.27 13.39
C THR A 98 -22.58 -4.26 12.81
N LEU A 99 -22.36 -4.91 11.67
CA LEU A 99 -21.10 -4.74 10.94
C LEU A 99 -20.96 -3.30 10.44
N LEU A 100 -19.77 -2.75 10.54
CA LEU A 100 -19.41 -1.47 9.90
C LEU A 100 -19.20 -1.68 8.39
N ALA A 101 -20.27 -2.08 7.75
CA ALA A 101 -20.32 -2.34 6.32
C ALA A 101 -21.73 -2.07 5.77
N GLY A 102 -21.79 -1.55 4.53
CA GLY A 102 -23.04 -1.33 3.80
C GLY A 102 -23.72 -2.63 3.35
N ALA A 103 -24.95 -2.49 2.86
CA ALA A 103 -25.77 -3.58 2.38
C ALA A 103 -25.11 -4.36 1.22
N LEU A 104 -25.43 -5.64 1.14
CA LEU A 104 -25.05 -6.50 0.02
C LEU A 104 -25.92 -6.19 -1.21
N TYR A 105 -25.36 -6.41 -2.40
CA TYR A 105 -26.10 -6.34 -3.65
C TYR A 105 -26.85 -7.65 -3.92
N ASP A 106 -27.93 -7.59 -4.69
CA ASP A 106 -28.76 -8.76 -5.01
C ASP A 106 -27.95 -9.89 -5.64
N GLN A 107 -27.00 -9.56 -6.52
CA GLN A 107 -26.13 -10.57 -7.16
C GLN A 107 -25.23 -11.32 -6.18
N GLU A 108 -24.90 -10.72 -5.04
CA GLU A 108 -24.09 -11.38 -4.00
C GLU A 108 -24.91 -12.44 -3.24
N TYR A 109 -26.23 -12.22 -3.07
CA TYR A 109 -27.14 -13.22 -2.50
C TYR A 109 -27.36 -14.42 -3.42
N LEU A 110 -27.33 -14.20 -4.72
CA LEU A 110 -27.57 -15.24 -5.72
C LEU A 110 -26.34 -16.11 -5.97
N HIS A 111 -25.22 -15.85 -5.31
CA HIS A 111 -23.96 -16.57 -5.53
C HIS A 111 -23.57 -16.66 -7.01
N TYR A 112 -23.74 -15.59 -7.74
CA TYR A 112 -23.56 -15.54 -9.19
C TYR A 112 -22.23 -16.14 -9.66
N GLU A 113 -21.19 -16.04 -8.86
CA GLU A 113 -19.89 -16.67 -9.11
C GLU A 113 -19.65 -17.90 -8.20
N GLY A 114 -20.67 -18.40 -7.51
CA GLY A 114 -20.58 -19.58 -6.63
C GLY A 114 -19.75 -19.37 -5.36
N ARG A 115 -19.49 -18.13 -4.95
CA ARG A 115 -18.65 -17.83 -3.79
C ARG A 115 -19.47 -17.20 -2.67
N PRO A 116 -19.24 -17.62 -1.41
CA PRO A 116 -19.92 -17.03 -0.27
C PRO A 116 -19.44 -15.59 -0.03
N VAL A 117 -20.37 -14.69 0.27
CA VAL A 117 -20.08 -13.33 0.70
C VAL A 117 -19.49 -13.36 2.11
N ASN A 118 -18.51 -12.52 2.37
CA ASN A 118 -17.90 -12.38 3.68
C ASN A 118 -18.97 -11.99 4.71
N HIS A 119 -19.04 -12.77 5.80
CA HIS A 119 -20.00 -12.55 6.90
C HIS A 119 -21.45 -12.42 6.43
N HIS A 120 -21.84 -13.23 5.46
CA HIS A 120 -23.22 -13.36 5.00
C HIS A 120 -24.12 -13.76 6.18
N GLY A 121 -25.13 -12.98 6.46
CA GLY A 121 -26.07 -13.21 7.57
C GLY A 121 -25.80 -12.36 8.81
N LEU A 122 -24.70 -11.63 8.92
CA LEU A 122 -24.54 -10.61 9.96
C LEU A 122 -25.24 -9.30 9.57
N PRO A 123 -25.84 -8.56 10.51
CA PRO A 123 -26.53 -7.30 10.23
C PRO A 123 -25.58 -6.24 9.69
N ARG A 124 -26.07 -5.41 8.75
CA ARG A 124 -25.32 -4.35 8.06
C ARG A 124 -26.14 -3.07 8.00
N PHE A 125 -25.46 -1.94 7.78
CA PHE A 125 -26.12 -0.67 7.49
C PHE A 125 -26.86 -0.75 6.15
N LYS A 126 -28.08 -0.17 6.09
CA LYS A 126 -28.91 -0.18 4.88
C LYS A 126 -28.44 0.81 3.82
N ASN A 127 -27.86 1.95 4.24
CA ASN A 127 -27.42 2.99 3.33
C ASN A 127 -25.90 3.15 3.43
N SER A 128 -25.26 3.30 2.27
CA SER A 128 -23.83 3.56 2.17
C SER A 128 -23.49 4.40 0.95
N SER A 129 -22.46 5.24 1.07
CA SER A 129 -21.83 5.96 -0.03
C SER A 129 -20.33 6.09 0.22
N PHE A 130 -19.59 6.46 -0.80
CA PHE A 130 -18.13 6.58 -0.73
C PHE A 130 -17.67 7.90 -1.32
N ASP A 131 -16.84 8.63 -0.58
CA ASP A 131 -16.16 9.83 -1.01
C ASP A 131 -14.66 9.60 -1.10
N ALA A 132 -14.04 10.10 -2.18
CA ALA A 132 -12.61 9.93 -2.39
C ALA A 132 -11.91 11.19 -2.90
N ALA A 133 -10.72 11.43 -2.35
CA ALA A 133 -9.65 12.23 -2.92
C ALA A 133 -8.33 11.54 -2.55
N TYR A 134 -7.84 10.63 -3.41
CA TYR A 134 -6.73 9.74 -3.08
C TYR A 134 -5.54 10.48 -2.44
N PRO A 135 -4.96 10.02 -1.30
CA PRO A 135 -5.14 8.71 -0.66
C PRO A 135 -6.26 8.65 0.39
N PHE A 136 -7.11 9.65 0.48
CA PHE A 136 -8.22 9.72 1.43
C PHE A 136 -9.46 9.05 0.87
N GLY A 137 -10.06 8.15 1.67
CA GLY A 137 -11.36 7.52 1.39
C GLY A 137 -12.28 7.63 2.59
N GLN A 138 -13.56 7.93 2.36
CA GLN A 138 -14.57 8.13 3.39
C GLN A 138 -15.82 7.33 3.01
N VAL A 139 -16.22 6.40 3.87
CA VAL A 139 -17.46 5.62 3.70
C VAL A 139 -18.51 6.13 4.67
N HIS A 140 -19.63 6.58 4.16
CA HIS A 140 -20.75 7.00 4.98
C HIS A 140 -21.73 5.86 5.15
N LEU A 141 -22.07 5.52 6.40
CA LEU A 141 -22.98 4.44 6.78
C LEU A 141 -24.12 5.00 7.60
N SER A 142 -25.36 4.74 7.20
CA SER A 142 -26.56 5.15 7.94
C SER A 142 -27.69 4.13 7.86
N ASP A 143 -28.49 4.07 8.91
CA ASP A 143 -29.72 3.29 8.98
C ASP A 143 -30.68 3.96 9.97
N LYS A 144 -31.95 4.12 9.59
CA LYS A 144 -32.99 4.75 10.46
C LYS A 144 -33.26 3.95 11.74
N GLU A 145 -32.91 2.66 11.76
CA GLU A 145 -33.10 1.76 12.91
C GLU A 145 -31.87 1.77 13.86
N ILE A 146 -30.77 2.39 13.46
CA ILE A 146 -29.53 2.49 14.25
C ILE A 146 -29.42 3.94 14.77
N PRO A 147 -29.18 4.15 16.09
CA PRO A 147 -29.19 5.48 16.70
C PRO A 147 -27.96 6.33 16.38
N VAL A 148 -27.12 5.90 15.44
CA VAL A 148 -25.90 6.60 15.05
C VAL A 148 -25.70 6.55 13.53
N GLU A 149 -24.99 7.56 13.02
CA GLU A 149 -24.36 7.55 11.70
C GLU A 149 -22.86 7.39 11.85
N VAL A 150 -22.23 6.72 10.89
CA VAL A 150 -20.79 6.44 10.93
C VAL A 150 -20.12 6.88 9.64
N THR A 151 -19.03 7.63 9.76
CA THR A 151 -18.10 7.87 8.65
C THR A 151 -16.81 7.08 8.90
N VAL A 152 -16.54 6.10 8.04
CA VAL A 152 -15.28 5.33 8.07
C VAL A 152 -14.26 6.06 7.22
N LYS A 153 -13.25 6.64 7.83
CA LYS A 153 -12.16 7.37 7.18
C LYS A 153 -10.92 6.48 7.08
N GLY A 154 -10.43 6.27 5.86
CA GLY A 154 -9.23 5.47 5.62
C GLY A 154 -8.18 6.20 4.80
N PHE A 155 -6.93 6.18 5.25
CA PHE A 155 -5.81 6.70 4.48
C PHE A 155 -4.48 6.08 4.91
N ASN A 156 -3.43 6.38 4.15
CA ASN A 156 -2.05 6.31 4.60
C ASN A 156 -1.24 7.47 4.00
N PRO A 157 -0.14 7.89 4.63
CA PRO A 157 0.61 9.08 4.22
C PRO A 157 1.10 9.02 2.77
N LEU A 158 0.92 10.10 2.01
CA LEU A 158 1.42 10.31 0.65
C LEU A 158 2.03 11.71 0.56
N VAL A 159 3.35 11.76 0.66
CA VAL A 159 4.11 12.99 0.74
C VAL A 159 5.11 13.03 -0.41
N PRO A 160 4.81 13.72 -1.53
CA PRO A 160 5.75 13.89 -2.63
C PRO A 160 7.10 14.43 -2.17
N GLY A 161 8.18 13.92 -2.74
CA GLY A 161 9.54 14.24 -2.33
C GLY A 161 10.04 13.49 -1.10
N ASP A 162 9.17 12.75 -0.40
CA ASP A 162 9.51 11.99 0.80
C ASP A 162 9.07 10.52 0.66
N ALA A 163 9.95 9.71 0.07
CA ALA A 163 9.70 8.29 -0.17
C ALA A 163 9.62 7.48 1.14
N GLU A 164 10.24 7.95 2.21
CA GLU A 164 10.20 7.29 3.52
C GLU A 164 8.85 7.50 4.20
N ALA A 165 8.35 8.74 4.26
CA ALA A 165 7.01 9.04 4.75
C ALA A 165 5.90 8.36 3.92
N SER A 166 6.13 8.21 2.60
CA SER A 166 5.19 7.54 1.69
C SER A 166 5.36 6.02 1.60
N GLY A 167 6.39 5.46 2.25
CA GLY A 167 6.75 4.04 2.25
C GLY A 167 6.51 3.33 3.59
N ILE A 168 5.59 3.80 4.41
CA ILE A 168 5.30 3.25 5.74
C ILE A 168 4.28 2.10 5.63
N PRO A 169 4.55 0.91 6.23
CA PRO A 169 3.62 -0.23 6.22
C PRO A 169 2.49 -0.04 7.25
N ILE A 170 1.58 0.89 6.95
CA ILE A 170 0.47 1.27 7.83
C ILE A 170 -0.81 1.53 7.03
N ALA A 171 -1.94 1.11 7.59
CA ALA A 171 -3.28 1.56 7.21
C ALA A 171 -3.93 2.25 8.41
N VAL A 172 -4.45 3.44 8.21
CA VAL A 172 -5.12 4.23 9.24
C VAL A 172 -6.63 4.18 9.01
N LEU A 173 -7.38 3.80 10.04
CA LEU A 173 -8.83 3.70 10.03
C LEU A 173 -9.38 4.52 11.18
N CYS A 174 -10.14 5.58 10.88
CA CYS A 174 -10.81 6.41 11.85
C CYS A 174 -12.32 6.31 11.64
N TYR A 175 -13.05 5.87 12.64
CA TYR A 175 -14.52 5.78 12.64
C TYR A 175 -15.07 6.98 13.40
N GLU A 176 -15.65 7.92 12.67
CA GLU A 176 -16.37 9.05 13.27
C GLU A 176 -17.83 8.64 13.43
N VAL A 177 -18.28 8.59 14.68
CA VAL A 177 -19.64 8.18 15.04
C VAL A 177 -20.40 9.37 15.59
N THR A 178 -21.53 9.68 14.98
CA THR A 178 -22.44 10.75 15.41
C THR A 178 -23.69 10.15 16.01
N ASN A 179 -24.02 10.50 17.26
CA ASN A 179 -25.29 10.13 17.89
C ASN A 179 -26.43 10.95 17.29
N THR A 180 -27.30 10.31 16.51
CA THR A 180 -28.46 10.94 15.87
C THR A 180 -29.74 10.88 16.72
N SER A 181 -29.68 10.21 17.89
CA SER A 181 -30.82 10.07 18.79
C SER A 181 -30.92 11.23 19.78
N GLN A 182 -32.04 11.29 20.51
CA GLN A 182 -32.30 12.32 21.51
C GLN A 182 -31.82 11.96 22.92
N THR A 183 -31.17 10.79 23.07
CA THR A 183 -30.63 10.30 24.36
C THR A 183 -29.17 9.94 24.21
N PRO A 184 -28.39 9.92 25.32
CA PRO A 184 -27.04 9.39 25.28
C PRO A 184 -27.01 7.94 24.78
N VAL A 185 -25.96 7.60 24.02
CA VAL A 185 -25.74 6.25 23.48
C VAL A 185 -24.37 5.76 23.90
N ASP A 186 -24.30 4.56 24.48
CA ASP A 186 -23.04 3.86 24.63
C ASP A 186 -22.69 3.23 23.28
N VAL A 187 -21.50 3.51 22.78
CA VAL A 187 -20.98 3.05 21.48
C VAL A 187 -19.67 2.32 21.69
N ALA A 188 -19.54 1.13 21.12
CA ALA A 188 -18.24 0.46 21.02
C ALA A 188 -17.95 0.09 19.57
N ILE A 189 -16.69 0.29 19.12
CA ILE A 189 -16.21 -0.20 17.83
C ILE A 189 -15.17 -1.27 18.08
N CYS A 190 -15.32 -2.41 17.41
CA CYS A 190 -14.46 -3.58 17.54
C CYS A 190 -13.93 -4.01 16.17
N GLY A 191 -12.59 -4.09 16.03
CA GLY A 191 -11.92 -4.75 14.92
C GLY A 191 -11.56 -6.18 15.26
N SER A 192 -11.89 -7.13 14.38
CA SER A 192 -11.62 -8.56 14.54
C SER A 192 -10.82 -9.08 13.36
N ILE A 193 -9.69 -9.72 13.65
CA ILE A 193 -8.77 -10.27 12.64
C ILE A 193 -8.37 -11.68 13.03
N ARG A 194 -8.53 -12.63 12.10
CA ARG A 194 -7.93 -13.95 12.24
C ARG A 194 -6.44 -13.87 11.90
N ASN A 195 -5.61 -14.52 12.68
CA ASN A 195 -4.16 -14.52 12.46
C ASN A 195 -3.80 -15.45 11.29
N PHE A 196 -3.70 -14.91 10.10
CA PHE A 196 -3.44 -15.64 8.87
C PHE A 196 -1.95 -15.73 8.48
N ILE A 197 -1.01 -15.41 9.38
CA ILE A 197 0.44 -15.51 9.12
C ILE A 197 0.79 -16.94 8.68
N GLY A 198 1.55 -17.05 7.60
CA GLY A 198 1.87 -18.31 6.94
C GLY A 198 0.93 -18.70 5.80
N LYS A 199 -0.22 -18.03 5.66
CA LYS A 199 -1.26 -18.31 4.66
C LYS A 199 -1.28 -17.19 3.60
N ASP A 200 -0.35 -17.21 2.67
CA ASP A 200 -0.24 -16.23 1.58
C ASP A 200 -0.94 -16.68 0.28
N GLY A 201 -1.55 -17.86 0.29
CA GLY A 201 -2.22 -18.46 -0.86
C GLY A 201 -1.28 -19.23 -1.82
N SER A 202 0.00 -19.30 -1.53
CA SER A 202 0.95 -20.12 -2.30
C SER A 202 0.80 -21.62 -2.03
N LYS A 203 0.28 -21.97 -0.83
CA LYS A 203 -0.01 -23.35 -0.41
C LYS A 203 -1.50 -23.51 -0.20
N PHE A 204 -2.07 -24.58 -0.72
CA PHE A 204 -3.51 -24.87 -0.60
C PHE A 204 -3.77 -26.37 -0.52
N VAL A 205 -4.92 -26.71 0.02
CA VAL A 205 -5.56 -28.04 -0.10
C VAL A 205 -6.84 -27.90 -0.89
N THR A 206 -7.28 -28.97 -1.50
CA THR A 206 -8.56 -28.99 -2.21
C THR A 206 -9.61 -29.62 -1.29
N ASP A 207 -10.73 -28.94 -1.08
CA ASP A 207 -11.85 -29.49 -0.32
C ASP A 207 -12.68 -30.49 -1.14
N TRP A 208 -13.72 -31.05 -0.52
CA TRP A 208 -14.59 -32.01 -1.16
C TRP A 208 -15.44 -31.47 -2.33
N LYS A 209 -15.53 -30.13 -2.46
CA LYS A 209 -16.19 -29.44 -3.59
C LYS A 209 -15.21 -29.12 -4.72
N GLY A 210 -13.91 -29.33 -4.51
CA GLY A 210 -12.86 -28.93 -5.42
C GLY A 210 -12.37 -27.49 -5.22
N ASP A 211 -12.79 -26.81 -4.16
CA ASP A 211 -12.34 -25.44 -3.85
C ASP A 211 -10.93 -25.44 -3.27
N TYR A 212 -10.13 -24.47 -3.69
CA TYR A 212 -8.78 -24.26 -3.15
C TYR A 212 -8.85 -23.52 -1.81
N ILE A 213 -8.49 -24.21 -0.74
CA ILE A 213 -8.42 -23.65 0.62
C ILE A 213 -6.96 -23.32 0.94
N PRO A 214 -6.60 -22.05 1.10
CA PRO A 214 -5.26 -21.66 1.50
C PRO A 214 -4.90 -22.22 2.87
N VAL A 215 -3.68 -22.75 2.99
CA VAL A 215 -3.12 -23.31 4.23
C VAL A 215 -1.74 -22.73 4.51
N GLY A 216 -1.20 -22.94 5.71
CA GLY A 216 0.15 -22.55 6.07
C GLY A 216 0.30 -21.94 7.46
N CYS A 217 -0.81 -21.60 8.13
CA CYS A 217 -0.76 -21.19 9.54
C CYS A 217 -0.24 -22.32 10.41
N LYS A 218 0.65 -21.99 11.34
CA LYS A 218 1.23 -22.95 12.26
C LYS A 218 1.64 -22.25 13.56
N ASP A 219 1.05 -22.67 14.67
CA ASP A 219 1.31 -22.11 16.00
C ASP A 219 1.27 -20.58 16.04
N ASN A 220 0.26 -19.99 15.41
CA ASN A 220 0.08 -18.55 15.40
C ASN A 220 -0.36 -18.06 16.79
N ARG A 221 0.16 -16.90 17.18
CA ARG A 221 -0.08 -16.28 18.49
C ARG A 221 -0.60 -14.86 18.32
N ASN A 222 -1.58 -14.52 19.15
CA ASN A 222 -2.08 -13.17 19.30
C ASN A 222 -1.71 -12.69 20.71
N ILE A 223 -0.98 -11.59 20.78
CA ILE A 223 -0.43 -11.09 22.05
C ILE A 223 -0.91 -9.66 22.24
N TYR A 224 -1.63 -9.41 23.34
CA TYR A 224 -1.95 -8.05 23.74
C TYR A 224 -0.69 -7.31 24.19
N LYS A 225 -0.50 -6.11 23.66
CA LYS A 225 0.60 -5.21 24.02
C LYS A 225 0.05 -3.84 24.39
N SER A 226 0.68 -3.20 25.38
CA SER A 226 0.37 -1.83 25.78
C SER A 226 1.68 -1.10 26.10
N ALA A 227 1.94 0.02 25.44
CA ALA A 227 3.10 0.86 25.70
C ALA A 227 2.91 2.26 25.11
N GLN A 228 3.34 3.29 25.81
CA GLN A 228 3.41 4.68 25.34
C GLN A 228 2.06 5.22 24.82
N GLY A 229 0.95 4.91 25.48
CA GLY A 229 -0.39 5.32 25.09
C GLY A 229 -0.99 4.53 23.92
N LEU A 230 -0.32 3.48 23.46
CA LEU A 230 -0.83 2.55 22.46
C LEU A 230 -1.24 1.25 23.10
N GLN A 231 -2.36 0.68 22.66
CA GLN A 231 -2.90 -0.60 23.10
C GLN A 231 -3.35 -1.40 21.89
N GLY A 232 -3.01 -2.70 21.83
CA GLY A 232 -3.38 -3.47 20.65
C GLY A 232 -2.95 -4.93 20.68
N ILE A 233 -3.26 -5.62 19.59
CA ILE A 233 -2.95 -7.03 19.37
C ILE A 233 -1.78 -7.14 18.39
N TYR A 234 -0.74 -7.81 18.82
CA TYR A 234 0.40 -8.21 18.00
C TYR A 234 0.18 -9.66 17.52
N PHE A 235 0.07 -9.83 16.22
CA PHE A 235 -0.10 -11.11 15.55
C PHE A 235 1.27 -11.62 15.09
N CYS A 236 1.66 -12.81 15.50
CA CYS A 236 2.91 -13.47 15.12
C CYS A 236 2.69 -14.98 14.95
N SER A 237 3.74 -15.69 14.56
CA SER A 237 3.75 -17.16 14.49
C SER A 237 5.02 -17.70 15.11
N GLU A 238 4.89 -18.77 15.88
CA GLU A 238 6.01 -19.53 16.46
C GLU A 238 6.37 -20.75 15.60
N GLY A 239 5.44 -21.20 14.75
CA GLY A 239 5.61 -22.41 13.97
C GLY A 239 5.94 -22.21 12.49
N VAL A 240 5.70 -21.01 11.91
CA VAL A 240 6.09 -20.69 10.54
C VAL A 240 7.60 -20.41 10.51
N GLU A 241 8.30 -21.08 9.59
CA GLU A 241 9.74 -20.91 9.45
C GLU A 241 10.12 -19.46 9.12
N LYS A 242 11.15 -18.93 9.82
CA LYS A 242 11.57 -17.52 9.68
C LYS A 242 12.02 -17.14 8.26
N THR A 243 12.36 -18.11 7.43
CA THR A 243 12.75 -17.93 6.02
C THR A 243 11.60 -18.11 5.04
N ASP A 244 10.41 -18.53 5.52
CA ASP A 244 9.23 -18.69 4.67
C ASP A 244 8.78 -17.33 4.13
N PRO A 245 8.44 -17.20 2.84
CA PRO A 245 7.89 -15.95 2.27
C PRO A 245 6.66 -15.41 3.01
N ALA A 246 5.85 -16.27 3.59
CA ALA A 246 4.65 -15.91 4.34
C ALA A 246 4.92 -15.63 5.84
N TYR A 247 6.18 -15.72 6.30
CA TYR A 247 6.56 -15.35 7.66
C TYR A 247 6.54 -13.85 7.85
N GLY A 248 5.98 -13.40 8.97
CA GLY A 248 5.93 -12.00 9.33
C GLY A 248 5.13 -11.75 10.60
N ASN A 249 4.70 -10.53 10.77
CA ASN A 249 3.85 -10.11 11.88
C ASN A 249 2.95 -8.94 11.47
N MET A 250 1.85 -8.76 12.20
CA MET A 250 0.91 -7.65 12.04
C MET A 250 0.56 -7.08 13.41
N THR A 251 0.02 -5.87 13.45
CA THR A 251 -0.51 -5.29 14.68
C THR A 251 -1.78 -4.51 14.38
N LEU A 252 -2.86 -4.81 15.10
CA LEU A 252 -4.04 -3.96 15.19
C LEU A 252 -3.94 -3.18 16.50
N VAL A 253 -3.87 -1.85 16.43
CA VAL A 253 -3.59 -1.00 17.59
C VAL A 253 -4.50 0.21 17.62
N THR A 254 -4.83 0.71 18.80
CA THR A 254 -5.50 1.98 19.03
C THR A 254 -4.66 2.88 19.95
N ASN A 255 -4.85 4.19 19.82
CA ASN A 255 -4.32 5.19 20.75
C ASN A 255 -5.42 5.79 21.65
N ALA A 256 -6.55 5.10 21.78
CA ALA A 256 -7.59 5.49 22.72
C ALA A 256 -7.06 5.45 24.16
N PRO A 257 -7.28 6.50 24.96
CA PRO A 257 -6.72 6.57 26.31
C PRO A 257 -7.47 5.66 27.31
N GLU A 258 -8.72 5.32 27.02
CA GLU A 258 -9.62 4.55 27.88
C GLU A 258 -10.65 3.77 27.06
N GLY A 259 -11.42 2.91 27.73
CA GLY A 259 -12.50 2.12 27.14
C GLY A 259 -12.01 0.99 26.22
N VAL A 260 -10.74 0.60 26.34
CA VAL A 260 -10.16 -0.45 25.50
C VAL A 260 -10.35 -1.81 26.16
N THR A 261 -10.96 -2.73 25.43
CA THR A 261 -11.05 -4.15 25.78
C THR A 261 -10.56 -5.02 24.63
N TYR A 262 -10.17 -6.26 24.92
CA TYR A 262 -9.57 -7.11 23.91
C TYR A 262 -9.87 -8.59 24.16
N ARG A 263 -9.66 -9.39 23.13
CA ARG A 263 -9.74 -10.83 23.16
C ARG A 263 -8.67 -11.39 22.22
N THR A 264 -7.77 -12.21 22.74
CA THR A 264 -6.65 -12.76 21.96
C THR A 264 -7.02 -14.03 21.21
N SER A 265 -8.13 -14.68 21.57
CA SER A 265 -8.65 -15.87 20.90
C SER A 265 -10.17 -15.91 20.97
N SER A 266 -10.79 -16.62 20.03
CA SER A 266 -12.20 -17.01 20.09
C SER A 266 -12.29 -18.52 19.96
N LYS A 267 -13.16 -19.14 20.78
CA LYS A 267 -13.40 -20.56 20.67
C LYS A 267 -14.06 -20.84 19.32
N ALA A 268 -13.35 -21.51 18.42
CA ALA A 268 -13.96 -22.03 17.22
C ALA A 268 -14.86 -23.21 17.59
N ASP A 269 -15.98 -23.33 16.95
CA ASP A 269 -16.73 -24.56 16.79
C ASP A 269 -16.69 -25.00 15.32
N ASP A 270 -17.12 -26.20 15.04
CA ASP A 270 -17.02 -26.81 13.71
C ASP A 270 -17.82 -26.04 12.61
N TRP A 271 -18.67 -25.10 13.01
CA TRP A 271 -19.61 -24.41 12.13
C TRP A 271 -19.42 -22.89 12.02
N SER A 272 -18.91 -22.23 13.06
CA SER A 272 -18.93 -20.76 13.15
C SER A 272 -17.55 -20.09 13.18
N ASN A 273 -16.47 -20.84 13.20
CA ASN A 273 -15.10 -20.30 13.28
C ASN A 273 -14.89 -19.26 14.42
N GLY A 274 -15.67 -19.40 15.51
CA GLY A 274 -15.60 -18.50 16.67
C GLY A 274 -16.37 -17.19 16.53
N ILE A 275 -17.06 -16.94 15.41
CA ILE A 275 -17.83 -15.70 15.21
C ILE A 275 -19.02 -15.62 16.15
N LEU A 276 -19.74 -16.72 16.38
CA LEU A 276 -20.89 -16.73 17.30
C LEU A 276 -20.47 -16.37 18.72
N GLY A 277 -19.43 -17.00 19.23
CA GLY A 277 -18.94 -16.70 20.58
C GLY A 277 -18.37 -15.28 20.74
N PHE A 278 -17.82 -14.69 19.66
CA PHE A 278 -17.47 -13.27 19.61
C PHE A 278 -18.73 -12.39 19.64
N TRP A 279 -19.71 -12.72 18.79
CA TRP A 279 -20.92 -11.91 18.62
C TRP A 279 -21.75 -11.87 19.91
N ASP A 280 -21.91 -13.01 20.59
CA ASP A 280 -22.63 -13.11 21.86
C ASP A 280 -21.96 -12.27 22.95
N ASP A 281 -20.61 -12.35 23.06
CA ASP A 281 -19.83 -11.58 24.03
C ASP A 281 -19.94 -10.08 23.78
N PHE A 282 -19.61 -9.64 22.57
CA PHE A 282 -19.57 -8.23 22.21
C PHE A 282 -20.97 -7.59 22.20
N SER A 283 -22.02 -8.34 21.83
CA SER A 283 -23.42 -7.83 21.81
C SER A 283 -24.03 -7.69 23.19
N ALA A 284 -23.45 -8.30 24.22
CA ALA A 284 -23.96 -8.21 25.58
C ALA A 284 -23.83 -6.79 26.15
N ASP A 285 -22.66 -6.18 25.99
CA ASP A 285 -22.37 -4.88 26.61
C ASP A 285 -21.40 -3.99 25.81
N GLY A 286 -20.91 -4.43 24.63
CA GLY A 286 -19.94 -3.71 23.80
C GLY A 286 -18.50 -3.82 24.30
N GLU A 287 -18.22 -4.73 25.20
CA GLU A 287 -16.90 -5.03 25.71
C GLU A 287 -16.47 -6.46 25.32
N LEU A 288 -15.22 -6.78 25.48
CA LEU A 288 -14.68 -8.09 25.15
C LEU A 288 -14.15 -8.77 26.41
N THR A 289 -14.55 -10.02 26.61
CA THR A 289 -14.01 -10.88 27.65
C THR A 289 -12.77 -11.60 27.12
N GLU A 290 -11.62 -11.42 27.77
CA GLU A 290 -10.37 -12.06 27.36
C GLU A 290 -10.46 -13.59 27.42
N MET A 291 -9.92 -14.23 26.41
CA MET A 291 -9.74 -15.68 26.32
C MET A 291 -8.28 -16.00 26.03
N SER A 292 -7.51 -16.31 27.07
CA SER A 292 -6.08 -16.59 26.94
C SER A 292 -5.75 -17.93 26.27
N LYS A 293 -6.70 -18.89 26.27
CA LYS A 293 -6.51 -20.18 25.61
C LYS A 293 -6.74 -20.03 24.11
N GLN A 294 -5.70 -20.32 23.33
CA GLN A 294 -5.80 -20.39 21.88
C GLN A 294 -6.23 -21.79 21.46
N TYR A 295 -7.23 -21.86 20.60
CA TYR A 295 -7.88 -23.11 20.19
C TYR A 295 -7.48 -23.55 18.78
N ASP A 296 -7.08 -22.61 17.92
CA ASP A 296 -6.83 -22.81 16.50
C ASP A 296 -5.37 -22.54 16.13
N ALA A 297 -4.94 -23.05 14.96
CA ALA A 297 -3.65 -22.70 14.37
C ALA A 297 -3.60 -21.25 13.88
N ASP A 298 -4.78 -20.64 13.61
CA ASP A 298 -4.99 -19.27 13.16
C ASP A 298 -6.05 -18.55 14.01
N PRO A 299 -5.78 -18.31 15.32
CA PRO A 299 -6.77 -17.77 16.24
C PRO A 299 -7.26 -16.38 15.84
N MET A 300 -8.56 -16.11 15.99
CA MET A 300 -9.15 -14.79 15.79
C MET A 300 -8.97 -13.94 17.04
N ALA A 301 -8.41 -12.74 16.89
CA ALA A 301 -8.35 -11.75 17.96
C ALA A 301 -9.22 -10.53 17.65
N SER A 302 -9.66 -9.86 18.69
CA SER A 302 -10.52 -8.68 18.63
C SER A 302 -10.03 -7.58 19.56
N LEU A 303 -10.16 -6.33 19.14
CA LEU A 303 -9.82 -5.13 19.89
C LEU A 303 -10.99 -4.16 19.81
N ALA A 304 -11.54 -3.78 20.96
CA ALA A 304 -12.68 -2.88 21.05
C ALA A 304 -12.34 -1.59 21.80
N VAL A 305 -12.98 -0.49 21.38
CA VAL A 305 -12.95 0.80 22.07
C VAL A 305 -14.39 1.23 22.33
N LYS A 306 -14.74 1.54 23.60
CA LYS A 306 -16.07 1.95 24.01
C LYS A 306 -16.09 3.39 24.52
N LYS A 307 -17.06 4.18 24.08
CA LYS A 307 -17.29 5.57 24.49
C LYS A 307 -18.76 5.85 24.63
N LYS A 308 -19.13 6.82 25.48
CA LYS A 308 -20.49 7.34 25.59
C LYS A 308 -20.62 8.63 24.80
N LEU A 309 -21.67 8.75 24.00
CA LEU A 309 -21.97 9.91 23.15
C LEU A 309 -23.25 10.59 23.60
N ALA A 310 -23.16 11.90 23.87
CA ALA A 310 -24.33 12.73 24.10
C ALA A 310 -25.16 12.91 22.80
N PRO A 311 -26.45 13.33 22.87
CA PRO A 311 -27.25 13.65 21.68
C PRO A 311 -26.53 14.65 20.76
N GLY A 312 -26.42 14.34 19.47
CA GLY A 312 -25.74 15.17 18.45
C GLY A 312 -24.21 15.19 18.56
N GLU A 313 -23.63 14.49 19.52
CA GLU A 313 -22.15 14.42 19.66
C GLU A 313 -21.54 13.49 18.63
N THR A 314 -20.39 13.91 18.07
CA THR A 314 -19.51 13.09 17.23
C THR A 314 -18.26 12.72 18.00
N ARG A 315 -17.90 11.43 18.00
CA ARG A 315 -16.66 10.89 18.57
C ARG A 315 -15.90 10.04 17.54
N SER A 316 -14.59 10.15 17.61
CA SER A 316 -13.70 9.34 16.77
C SER A 316 -13.21 8.09 17.53
N PHE A 317 -13.10 6.98 16.80
CA PHE A 317 -12.53 5.72 17.24
C PHE A 317 -11.45 5.34 16.22
N THR A 318 -10.18 5.39 16.62
CA THR A 318 -9.08 5.22 15.67
C THR A 318 -8.38 3.89 15.88
N PHE A 319 -8.16 3.19 14.76
CA PHE A 319 -7.39 1.97 14.69
C PHE A 319 -6.30 2.11 13.62
N PHE A 320 -5.15 1.55 13.92
CA PHE A 320 -4.03 1.47 13.00
C PHE A 320 -3.70 -0.01 12.77
N LEU A 321 -3.54 -0.37 11.52
CA LEU A 321 -3.04 -1.67 11.13
C LEU A 321 -1.63 -1.49 10.57
N THR A 322 -0.65 -2.17 11.16
CA THR A 322 0.75 -2.19 10.70
C THR A 322 1.19 -3.62 10.44
N TRP A 323 2.20 -3.80 9.58
CA TRP A 323 2.70 -5.13 9.23
C TRP A 323 4.19 -5.14 8.94
N ASN A 324 4.79 -6.33 9.04
CA ASN A 324 6.16 -6.60 8.63
C ASN A 324 6.27 -8.03 8.08
N PHE A 325 6.46 -8.16 6.76
CA PHE A 325 6.68 -9.42 6.05
C PHE A 325 8.00 -9.32 5.27
N PRO A 326 9.13 -9.71 5.87
CA PRO A 326 10.46 -9.40 5.34
C PRO A 326 10.85 -10.21 4.10
N ASN A 327 10.25 -11.38 3.85
CA ASN A 327 10.79 -12.41 2.97
C ASN A 327 10.23 -12.34 1.53
N ARG A 328 10.30 -11.17 0.88
CA ARG A 328 9.89 -11.03 -0.53
C ARG A 328 10.80 -11.84 -1.46
N LYS A 329 10.20 -12.54 -2.40
CA LYS A 329 10.87 -13.21 -3.53
C LYS A 329 10.69 -12.47 -4.85
N ALA A 330 9.55 -11.85 -5.09
CA ALA A 330 9.15 -11.31 -6.40
C ALA A 330 9.36 -12.36 -7.51
N TRP A 331 10.21 -12.10 -8.48
CA TRP A 331 10.58 -13.04 -9.55
C TRP A 331 11.93 -13.72 -9.33
N SER A 332 12.51 -13.61 -8.13
CA SER A 332 13.75 -14.31 -7.76
C SER A 332 13.48 -15.75 -7.32
N SER A 333 14.41 -16.64 -7.56
CA SER A 333 14.41 -17.98 -6.99
C SER A 333 14.68 -17.99 -5.47
N SER A 334 15.36 -16.96 -4.96
CA SER A 334 15.71 -16.77 -3.55
C SER A 334 14.94 -15.62 -2.92
N VAL A 335 14.93 -15.57 -1.59
CA VAL A 335 14.43 -14.42 -0.84
C VAL A 335 15.36 -13.23 -1.04
N ILE A 336 14.82 -12.12 -1.54
CA ILE A 336 15.54 -10.85 -1.73
C ILE A 336 15.27 -9.84 -0.61
N GLY A 337 14.13 -9.94 0.06
CA GLY A 337 13.74 -9.06 1.15
C GLY A 337 13.01 -7.79 0.73
N ASN A 338 12.67 -6.97 1.73
CA ASN A 338 11.99 -5.67 1.60
C ASN A 338 12.78 -4.56 2.27
N TYR A 339 12.79 -3.38 1.68
CA TYR A 339 13.41 -2.19 2.26
C TYR A 339 12.78 -1.77 3.58
N TYR A 340 11.45 -1.72 3.66
CA TYR A 340 10.77 -1.26 4.88
C TYR A 340 11.09 -2.14 6.10
N SER A 341 11.40 -3.43 5.90
CA SER A 341 11.81 -4.34 6.96
C SER A 341 13.21 -4.03 7.52
N GLN A 342 14.02 -3.21 6.82
CA GLN A 342 15.27 -2.68 7.34
C GLN A 342 15.03 -1.44 8.23
N GLN A 343 13.92 -0.73 8.03
CA GLN A 343 13.56 0.49 8.76
C GLN A 343 12.79 0.20 10.05
N TYR A 344 12.07 -0.93 10.07
CA TYR A 344 11.20 -1.33 11.17
C TYR A 344 11.46 -2.81 11.50
N PRO A 345 11.88 -3.14 12.75
CA PRO A 345 12.18 -4.52 13.14
C PRO A 345 10.91 -5.40 13.18
N ASP A 346 9.76 -4.82 13.51
CA ASP A 346 8.47 -5.48 13.50
C ASP A 346 7.30 -4.48 13.37
N SER A 347 6.08 -4.98 13.28
CA SER A 347 4.87 -4.17 13.13
C SER A 347 4.53 -3.35 14.38
N TRP A 348 4.84 -3.84 15.58
CA TRP A 348 4.60 -3.09 16.81
C TRP A 348 5.54 -1.88 16.92
N GLU A 349 6.82 -2.05 16.59
CA GLU A 349 7.77 -0.94 16.55
C GLU A 349 7.45 0.06 15.43
N THR A 350 6.88 -0.40 14.30
CA THR A 350 6.31 0.49 13.29
C THR A 350 5.21 1.38 13.90
N ALA A 351 4.25 0.78 14.60
CA ALA A 351 3.17 1.52 15.26
C ALA A 351 3.72 2.54 16.27
N ARG A 352 4.62 2.11 17.16
CA ARG A 352 5.24 2.99 18.17
C ARG A 352 5.98 4.18 17.58
N LYS A 353 6.68 3.97 16.49
CA LYS A 353 7.48 5.02 15.83
C LYS A 353 6.61 5.98 15.04
N ILE A 354 5.56 5.50 14.39
CA ILE A 354 4.83 6.26 13.37
C ILE A 354 3.57 6.93 13.92
N ILE A 355 2.80 6.28 14.79
CA ILE A 355 1.54 6.86 15.28
C ILE A 355 1.72 8.24 15.92
N PRO A 356 2.76 8.52 16.71
CA PRO A 356 3.00 9.87 17.23
C PRO A 356 3.26 10.95 16.16
N GLN A 357 3.66 10.54 14.95
CA GLN A 357 3.93 11.45 13.83
C GLN A 357 2.71 11.65 12.91
N MET A 358 1.60 10.94 13.19
CA MET A 358 0.43 10.92 12.30
C MET A 358 -0.17 12.31 12.04
N PRO A 359 -0.26 13.24 13.03
CA PRO A 359 -0.76 14.58 12.77
C PRO A 359 0.03 15.33 11.68
N GLU A 360 1.35 15.23 11.70
CA GLU A 360 2.20 15.89 10.69
C GLU A 360 2.14 15.14 9.34
N LEU A 361 2.11 13.83 9.34
CA LEU A 361 1.99 13.02 8.12
C LEU A 361 0.66 13.24 7.40
N GLU A 362 -0.45 13.33 8.14
CA GLU A 362 -1.75 13.69 7.60
C GLU A 362 -1.74 15.10 7.01
N LYS A 363 -1.23 16.08 7.77
CA LYS A 363 -1.14 17.48 7.32
C LYS A 363 -0.39 17.61 6.01
N ARG A 364 0.80 17.00 5.89
CA ARG A 364 1.62 17.04 4.66
C ARG A 364 0.92 16.34 3.49
N THR A 365 0.16 15.27 3.77
CA THR A 365 -0.65 14.59 2.76
C THR A 365 -1.81 15.49 2.28
N LEU A 366 -2.50 16.17 3.21
CA LEU A 366 -3.55 17.14 2.90
C LEU A 366 -3.03 18.32 2.09
N GLU A 367 -1.88 18.87 2.43
CA GLU A 367 -1.23 19.95 1.69
C GLU A 367 -0.99 19.58 0.22
N PHE A 368 -0.51 18.35 -0.03
CA PHE A 368 -0.34 17.84 -1.39
C PHE A 368 -1.67 17.70 -2.13
N VAL A 369 -2.65 17.03 -1.52
CA VAL A 369 -3.95 16.78 -2.17
C VAL A 369 -4.68 18.10 -2.44
N ASN A 370 -4.74 19.01 -1.46
CA ASN A 370 -5.39 20.30 -1.61
C ASN A 370 -4.73 21.16 -2.70
N SER A 371 -3.40 21.17 -2.78
CA SER A 371 -2.69 21.90 -3.85
C SER A 371 -3.10 21.44 -5.25
N LEU A 372 -3.35 20.14 -5.43
CA LEU A 372 -3.86 19.61 -6.69
C LEU A 372 -5.34 19.95 -6.91
N LEU A 373 -6.17 19.88 -5.85
CA LEU A 373 -7.60 20.19 -5.98
C LEU A 373 -7.85 21.67 -6.24
N GLU A 374 -7.03 22.56 -5.72
CA GLU A 374 -7.12 24.02 -5.92
C GLU A 374 -6.60 24.48 -7.29
N CYS A 375 -5.88 23.62 -8.03
CA CYS A 375 -5.39 23.99 -9.36
C CYS A 375 -6.55 24.19 -10.35
N SER A 376 -6.32 24.95 -11.43
CA SER A 376 -7.33 25.32 -12.44
C SER A 376 -7.67 24.20 -13.44
N TYR A 377 -7.08 23.01 -13.31
CA TYR A 377 -7.41 21.89 -14.20
C TYR A 377 -8.83 21.37 -13.96
N PRO A 378 -9.51 20.85 -14.99
CA PRO A 378 -10.79 20.17 -14.83
C PRO A 378 -10.70 18.97 -13.88
N ASP A 379 -11.78 18.66 -13.16
CA ASP A 379 -11.78 17.59 -12.16
C ASP A 379 -11.44 16.22 -12.75
N VAL A 380 -11.82 15.93 -14.00
CA VAL A 380 -11.44 14.69 -14.67
C VAL A 380 -9.91 14.55 -14.84
N VAL A 381 -9.17 15.64 -14.97
CA VAL A 381 -7.70 15.66 -15.06
C VAL A 381 -7.10 15.44 -13.66
N LYS A 382 -7.67 16.12 -12.65
CA LYS A 382 -7.27 15.93 -11.25
C LYS A 382 -7.49 14.48 -10.80
N GLU A 383 -8.65 13.93 -11.14
CA GLU A 383 -9.01 12.54 -10.87
C GLU A 383 -8.02 11.55 -11.53
N ALA A 384 -7.79 11.70 -12.84
CA ALA A 384 -6.84 10.87 -13.56
C ALA A 384 -5.42 10.96 -12.99
N GLY A 385 -4.96 12.16 -12.60
CA GLY A 385 -3.65 12.36 -11.99
C GLY A 385 -3.55 11.74 -10.60
N LEU A 386 -4.53 12.00 -9.75
CA LEU A 386 -4.48 11.61 -8.33
C LEU A 386 -4.73 10.11 -8.12
N PHE A 387 -5.77 9.54 -8.75
CA PHE A 387 -6.15 8.15 -8.49
C PHE A 387 -5.19 7.15 -9.12
N ASN A 388 -4.53 7.48 -10.23
CA ASN A 388 -3.50 6.62 -10.81
C ASN A 388 -2.26 6.45 -9.88
N LEU A 389 -2.05 7.35 -8.91
CA LEU A 389 -0.99 7.19 -7.90
C LEU A 389 -1.19 5.96 -7.03
N ALA A 390 -2.41 5.42 -6.95
CA ALA A 390 -2.71 4.16 -6.27
C ALA A 390 -1.86 2.99 -6.79
N THR A 391 -1.44 3.01 -8.04
CA THR A 391 -0.55 1.98 -8.62
C THR A 391 0.79 1.89 -7.89
N LEU A 392 1.36 3.01 -7.45
CA LEU A 392 2.60 3.05 -6.66
C LEU A 392 2.46 2.38 -5.29
N ARG A 393 1.25 2.12 -4.83
CA ARG A 393 0.91 1.51 -3.54
C ARG A 393 0.24 0.15 -3.70
N SER A 394 0.33 -0.44 -4.87
CA SER A 394 -0.07 -1.82 -5.14
C SER A 394 1.16 -2.74 -5.10
N GLN A 395 0.92 -4.04 -5.20
CA GLN A 395 2.00 -5.01 -5.37
C GLN A 395 2.75 -4.90 -6.72
N THR A 396 2.33 -3.97 -7.59
CA THR A 396 3.06 -3.67 -8.84
C THR A 396 4.48 -3.18 -8.56
N VAL A 397 4.68 -2.42 -7.49
CA VAL A 397 5.99 -1.90 -7.11
C VAL A 397 6.45 -2.40 -5.75
N PHE A 398 7.74 -2.48 -5.56
CA PHE A 398 8.37 -2.80 -4.27
C PHE A 398 9.78 -2.21 -4.21
N ARG A 399 10.32 -2.10 -3.00
CA ARG A 399 11.70 -1.68 -2.77
C ARG A 399 12.48 -2.85 -2.16
N ILE A 400 13.58 -3.21 -2.77
CA ILE A 400 14.50 -4.23 -2.22
C ILE A 400 15.35 -3.63 -1.09
N PRO A 401 16.03 -4.43 -0.24
CA PRO A 401 16.74 -3.94 0.94
C PRO A 401 17.76 -2.82 0.68
N SER A 402 18.37 -2.79 -0.49
CA SER A 402 19.28 -1.71 -0.91
C SER A 402 18.58 -0.39 -1.26
N GLY A 403 17.24 -0.31 -1.17
CA GLY A 403 16.45 0.88 -1.44
C GLY A 403 15.98 1.02 -2.90
N HIS A 404 16.49 0.20 -3.82
CA HIS A 404 16.10 0.28 -5.23
C HIS A 404 14.62 -0.06 -5.44
N LEU A 405 13.93 0.79 -6.20
CA LEU A 405 12.57 0.58 -6.64
C LEU A 405 12.57 -0.41 -7.81
N MET A 406 11.78 -1.46 -7.67
CA MET A 406 11.55 -2.48 -8.68
C MET A 406 10.06 -2.57 -8.98
N GLY A 407 9.69 -3.11 -10.12
CA GLY A 407 8.26 -3.26 -10.43
C GLY A 407 7.97 -4.28 -11.51
N TRP A 408 6.78 -4.85 -11.39
CA TRP A 408 6.12 -5.63 -12.41
C TRP A 408 5.58 -4.71 -13.51
N GLU A 409 5.13 -5.26 -14.63
CA GLU A 409 4.35 -4.52 -15.64
C GLU A 409 2.93 -4.20 -15.13
N GLY A 410 2.48 -4.93 -14.14
CA GLY A 410 1.21 -4.85 -13.44
C GLY A 410 1.04 -6.06 -12.56
N VAL A 411 -0.12 -6.21 -11.93
CA VAL A 411 -0.46 -7.39 -11.14
C VAL A 411 -1.81 -7.95 -11.54
N MET A 412 -1.88 -9.27 -11.55
CA MET A 412 -3.11 -10.06 -11.65
C MET A 412 -3.66 -10.33 -10.25
N ASP A 413 -4.71 -11.11 -10.13
CA ASP A 413 -5.35 -11.39 -8.85
C ASP A 413 -4.42 -12.08 -7.84
N ARG A 414 -3.43 -12.88 -8.30
CA ARG A 414 -2.54 -13.69 -7.44
C ARG A 414 -1.05 -13.58 -7.74
N PHE A 415 -0.64 -12.97 -8.84
CA PHE A 415 0.76 -12.87 -9.22
C PHE A 415 1.05 -11.63 -10.06
N GLY A 416 2.32 -11.25 -10.14
CA GLY A 416 2.76 -10.14 -10.97
C GLY A 416 2.80 -10.51 -12.47
N SER A 417 2.50 -9.55 -13.33
CA SER A 417 2.60 -9.68 -14.78
C SER A 417 4.03 -9.47 -15.22
N CYS A 418 4.58 -10.43 -15.94
CA CYS A 418 5.92 -10.43 -16.51
C CYS A 418 7.07 -10.28 -15.48
N MET A 419 7.99 -11.24 -15.49
CA MET A 419 9.14 -11.23 -14.57
C MET A 419 10.19 -10.20 -14.98
N GLY A 420 10.65 -9.39 -14.04
CA GLY A 420 11.64 -8.34 -14.23
C GLY A 420 11.05 -6.95 -14.48
N SER A 421 11.77 -5.91 -14.02
CA SER A 421 11.42 -4.52 -14.34
C SER A 421 11.68 -4.28 -15.83
N CYS A 422 10.59 -4.09 -16.60
CA CYS A 422 10.65 -3.98 -18.05
C CYS A 422 10.96 -2.54 -18.49
N THR A 423 12.06 -2.34 -19.20
CA THR A 423 12.52 -1.01 -19.62
C THR A 423 11.51 -0.27 -20.49
N HIS A 424 10.89 -0.94 -21.47
CA HIS A 424 9.97 -0.30 -22.39
C HIS A 424 8.60 -0.02 -21.74
N VAL A 425 8.10 -0.90 -20.88
CA VAL A 425 6.82 -0.67 -20.18
C VAL A 425 6.97 0.49 -19.19
N TRP A 426 8.05 0.53 -18.42
CA TRP A 426 8.31 1.61 -17.48
C TRP A 426 8.67 2.95 -18.14
N ASN A 427 8.75 3.03 -19.47
CA ASN A 427 8.82 4.31 -20.19
C ASN A 427 7.49 5.09 -20.12
N TYR A 428 6.36 4.42 -19.90
CA TYR A 428 5.05 5.06 -19.78
C TYR A 428 4.80 5.63 -18.38
N GLU A 429 5.52 5.14 -17.37
CA GLU A 429 5.41 5.63 -16.02
C GLU A 429 6.21 6.93 -15.86
N THR A 430 5.53 8.00 -15.48
CA THR A 430 6.15 9.32 -15.33
C THR A 430 5.99 9.90 -13.92
N ALA A 431 5.01 9.45 -13.14
CA ALA A 431 4.69 10.01 -11.83
C ALA A 431 5.85 9.93 -10.85
N THR A 432 6.57 8.80 -10.82
CA THR A 432 7.71 8.60 -9.90
C THR A 432 8.80 9.65 -10.09
N ALA A 433 9.11 10.02 -11.33
CA ALA A 433 10.15 11.01 -11.59
C ALA A 433 9.81 12.41 -11.05
N PHE A 434 8.53 12.79 -11.09
CA PHE A 434 8.06 14.11 -10.63
C PHE A 434 7.78 14.14 -9.13
N LEU A 435 7.23 13.07 -8.58
CA LEU A 435 6.78 13.01 -7.18
C LEU A 435 7.81 12.39 -6.24
N PHE A 436 8.63 11.45 -6.74
CA PHE A 436 9.60 10.68 -5.96
C PHE A 436 10.91 10.51 -6.74
N GLY A 437 11.56 11.64 -7.06
CA GLY A 437 12.77 11.67 -7.88
C GLY A 437 13.89 10.76 -7.37
N ASP A 438 14.02 10.61 -6.05
CA ASP A 438 15.00 9.68 -5.46
C ASP A 438 14.71 8.22 -5.85
N LEU A 439 13.45 7.81 -5.83
CA LEU A 439 13.07 6.45 -6.27
C LEU A 439 13.32 6.27 -7.77
N ALA A 440 13.00 7.28 -8.59
CA ALA A 440 13.28 7.23 -10.03
C ALA A 440 14.78 7.07 -10.30
N ARG A 441 15.65 7.76 -9.56
CA ARG A 441 17.11 7.60 -9.68
C ARG A 441 17.59 6.20 -9.32
N THR A 442 16.98 5.54 -8.33
CA THR A 442 17.33 4.14 -8.01
C THR A 442 16.99 3.19 -9.16
N MET A 443 15.92 3.45 -9.92
CA MET A 443 15.60 2.68 -11.13
C MET A 443 16.65 2.90 -12.23
N ARG A 444 17.13 4.14 -12.39
CA ARG A 444 18.23 4.45 -13.33
C ARG A 444 19.50 3.72 -12.94
N ASP A 445 19.81 3.65 -11.65
CA ASP A 445 20.97 2.88 -11.17
C ASP A 445 20.85 1.40 -11.55
N VAL A 446 19.70 0.77 -11.35
CA VAL A 446 19.47 -0.61 -11.79
C VAL A 446 19.65 -0.76 -13.30
N GLU A 447 19.09 0.11 -14.10
CA GLU A 447 19.13 0.05 -15.57
C GLU A 447 20.58 0.18 -16.09
N PHE A 448 21.33 1.18 -15.62
CA PHE A 448 22.65 1.50 -16.16
C PHE A 448 23.78 0.69 -15.53
N ASN A 449 23.72 0.41 -14.21
CA ASN A 449 24.84 -0.18 -13.49
C ASN A 449 24.67 -1.68 -13.21
N TYR A 450 23.45 -2.21 -13.20
CA TYR A 450 23.19 -3.64 -12.95
C TYR A 450 22.66 -4.38 -14.18
N ALA A 451 21.77 -3.79 -14.97
CA ALA A 451 21.14 -4.47 -16.11
C ALA A 451 21.90 -4.29 -17.43
N THR A 452 22.98 -3.49 -17.46
CA THR A 452 23.78 -3.19 -18.64
C THR A 452 25.04 -4.04 -18.69
N LYS A 453 25.27 -4.72 -19.83
CA LYS A 453 26.47 -5.52 -20.11
C LYS A 453 27.65 -4.64 -20.56
N ASP A 454 28.85 -5.28 -20.63
CA ASP A 454 30.06 -4.60 -21.03
C ASP A 454 30.04 -4.03 -22.47
N ASN A 455 29.29 -4.64 -23.36
CA ASN A 455 29.11 -4.16 -24.72
C ASN A 455 28.04 -3.07 -24.86
N GLY A 456 27.41 -2.64 -23.75
CA GLY A 456 26.36 -1.61 -23.72
C GLY A 456 24.96 -2.11 -23.97
N LEU A 457 24.74 -3.43 -24.15
CA LEU A 457 23.40 -4.00 -24.19
C LEU A 457 22.76 -3.89 -22.80
N MET A 458 21.64 -3.17 -22.70
CA MET A 458 20.80 -3.12 -21.51
C MET A 458 19.75 -4.21 -21.60
N ASN A 459 19.76 -5.16 -20.64
CA ASN A 459 18.74 -6.19 -20.61
C ASN A 459 17.33 -5.54 -20.47
N PHE A 460 16.39 -5.93 -21.32
CA PHE A 460 15.09 -5.27 -21.35
C PHE A 460 14.24 -5.52 -20.09
N ARG A 461 14.61 -6.55 -19.30
CA ARG A 461 13.99 -6.88 -18.00
C ARG A 461 15.07 -7.14 -16.96
N ALA A 462 15.14 -6.28 -15.94
CA ALA A 462 16.09 -6.46 -14.85
C ALA A 462 15.70 -7.66 -13.99
N ALA A 463 16.53 -8.70 -13.97
CA ALA A 463 16.32 -9.87 -13.13
C ALA A 463 16.67 -9.58 -11.65
N LEU A 464 16.30 -10.51 -10.76
CA LEU A 464 16.63 -10.49 -9.34
C LEU A 464 17.25 -11.83 -8.91
N PRO A 465 18.20 -11.82 -7.95
CA PRO A 465 18.80 -10.64 -7.28
C PRO A 465 19.53 -9.72 -8.26
N LEU A 466 19.95 -8.51 -7.84
CA LEU A 466 20.59 -7.52 -8.74
C LEU A 466 21.86 -8.05 -9.42
N SER A 467 22.58 -9.00 -8.83
CA SER A 467 23.71 -9.70 -9.47
C SER A 467 23.33 -10.47 -10.75
N GLU A 468 22.03 -10.72 -10.95
CA GLU A 468 21.48 -11.41 -12.10
C GLU A 468 20.81 -10.44 -13.11
N ALA A 469 20.77 -9.13 -12.81
CA ALA A 469 19.97 -8.15 -13.56
C ALA A 469 20.34 -8.11 -15.06
N ALA A 470 21.63 -8.32 -15.42
CA ALA A 470 22.12 -8.38 -16.79
C ALA A 470 22.08 -9.76 -17.44
N LYS A 471 21.48 -10.78 -16.82
CA LYS A 471 21.57 -12.18 -17.27
C LYS A 471 20.91 -12.44 -18.63
N GLY A 472 19.91 -11.65 -19.02
CA GLY A 472 19.29 -11.74 -20.34
C GLY A 472 20.22 -11.32 -21.47
N ASN A 473 19.88 -11.69 -22.71
CA ASN A 473 20.66 -11.38 -23.93
C ASN A 473 19.85 -10.53 -24.95
N SER A 474 18.79 -9.90 -24.51
CA SER A 474 17.92 -9.12 -25.38
C SER A 474 17.70 -7.72 -24.82
N ALA A 475 17.87 -6.71 -25.66
CA ALA A 475 17.49 -5.34 -25.37
C ALA A 475 16.21 -4.99 -26.14
N ALA A 476 15.33 -4.24 -25.50
CA ALA A 476 14.24 -3.58 -26.22
C ALA A 476 14.75 -2.25 -26.77
N ALA A 477 14.62 -2.03 -28.08
CA ALA A 477 15.17 -0.86 -28.74
C ALA A 477 14.56 0.45 -28.21
N ASP A 478 13.24 0.50 -28.05
CA ASP A 478 12.52 1.61 -27.43
C ASP A 478 12.78 1.71 -25.93
N GLY A 479 12.95 0.55 -25.25
CA GLY A 479 13.24 0.48 -23.82
C GLY A 479 14.60 1.09 -23.49
N GLN A 480 15.67 0.61 -24.14
CA GLN A 480 17.04 1.09 -23.90
C GLN A 480 17.20 2.58 -24.22
N MET A 481 16.65 3.03 -25.35
CA MET A 481 16.68 4.45 -25.71
C MET A 481 15.81 5.31 -24.78
N GLY A 482 14.64 4.79 -24.37
CA GLY A 482 13.77 5.44 -23.39
C GLY A 482 14.43 5.60 -22.02
N CYS A 483 15.25 4.64 -21.57
CA CYS A 483 16.02 4.78 -20.33
C CYS A 483 17.01 5.94 -20.39
N ILE A 484 17.67 6.18 -21.54
CA ILE A 484 18.52 7.36 -21.72
C ILE A 484 17.71 8.66 -21.64
N MET A 485 16.52 8.69 -22.25
CA MET A 485 15.62 9.86 -22.18
C MET A 485 15.13 10.10 -20.75
N LYS A 486 14.76 9.05 -20.03
CA LYS A 486 14.38 9.13 -18.60
C LYS A 486 15.55 9.63 -17.75
N PHE A 487 16.76 9.13 -17.97
CA PHE A 487 17.96 9.59 -17.28
C PHE A 487 18.17 11.10 -17.46
N TYR A 488 18.05 11.60 -18.68
CA TYR A 488 18.15 13.03 -18.99
C TYR A 488 17.06 13.85 -18.29
N ARG A 489 15.81 13.39 -18.33
CA ARG A 489 14.68 14.02 -17.63
C ARG A 489 14.93 14.08 -16.11
N ASP A 490 15.34 12.96 -15.51
CA ASP A 490 15.54 12.84 -14.08
C ASP A 490 16.69 13.75 -13.59
N TRP A 491 17.74 13.90 -14.42
CA TRP A 491 18.78 14.89 -14.20
C TRP A 491 18.25 16.34 -14.31
N GLN A 492 17.45 16.65 -15.32
CA GLN A 492 16.87 17.99 -15.47
C GLN A 492 15.97 18.36 -14.28
N LEU A 493 15.15 17.43 -13.81
CA LEU A 493 14.25 17.64 -12.66
C LEU A 493 15.00 17.83 -11.36
N SER A 494 16.06 17.04 -11.13
CA SER A 494 16.84 17.10 -9.88
C SER A 494 17.88 18.22 -9.88
N GLY A 495 18.43 18.60 -11.02
CA GLY A 495 19.60 19.48 -11.13
C GLY A 495 20.89 18.84 -10.56
N ASP A 496 20.87 17.55 -10.27
CA ASP A 496 21.97 16.81 -9.61
C ASP A 496 23.08 16.48 -10.61
N SER A 497 24.07 17.36 -10.67
CA SER A 497 25.24 17.19 -11.53
C SER A 497 26.16 16.04 -11.10
N GLN A 498 26.09 15.61 -9.83
CA GLN A 498 26.85 14.45 -9.36
C GLN A 498 26.25 13.16 -9.91
N PHE A 499 24.93 12.99 -9.84
CA PHE A 499 24.22 11.89 -10.47
C PHE A 499 24.54 11.76 -11.97
N LEU A 500 24.58 12.88 -12.70
CA LEU A 500 24.97 12.88 -14.11
C LEU A 500 26.41 12.37 -14.30
N LYS A 501 27.38 12.89 -13.55
CA LYS A 501 28.79 12.53 -13.67
C LYS A 501 29.06 11.04 -13.37
N GLU A 502 28.46 10.54 -12.31
CA GLU A 502 28.64 9.16 -11.87
C GLU A 502 28.15 8.15 -12.93
N ASN A 503 27.05 8.46 -13.59
CA ASN A 503 26.43 7.56 -14.56
C ASN A 503 26.83 7.83 -16.02
N TRP A 504 27.52 8.94 -16.30
CA TRP A 504 27.77 9.41 -17.68
C TRP A 504 28.49 8.38 -18.57
N THR A 505 29.46 7.68 -18.02
CA THR A 505 30.21 6.65 -18.74
C THR A 505 29.29 5.51 -19.17
N GLN A 506 28.39 5.06 -18.29
CA GLN A 506 27.44 3.99 -18.59
C GLN A 506 26.38 4.46 -19.59
N VAL A 507 25.88 5.70 -19.47
CA VAL A 507 24.93 6.28 -20.42
C VAL A 507 25.52 6.32 -21.83
N LYS A 508 26.77 6.76 -21.99
CA LYS A 508 27.47 6.74 -23.30
C LYS A 508 27.63 5.32 -23.84
N LYS A 509 27.98 4.37 -22.99
CA LYS A 509 28.14 2.96 -23.34
C LYS A 509 26.82 2.36 -23.86
N VAL A 510 25.72 2.61 -23.14
CA VAL A 510 24.37 2.18 -23.52
C VAL A 510 23.94 2.78 -24.86
N LEU A 511 24.19 4.08 -25.07
CA LEU A 511 23.89 4.74 -26.34
C LEU A 511 24.72 4.16 -27.49
N SER A 512 26.02 3.92 -27.25
CA SER A 512 26.94 3.41 -28.26
C SER A 512 26.61 2.01 -28.75
N TYR A 513 25.84 1.22 -27.96
CA TYR A 513 25.37 -0.09 -28.38
C TYR A 513 24.59 -0.04 -29.71
N ALA A 514 23.83 1.02 -29.95
CA ALA A 514 23.05 1.19 -31.18
C ALA A 514 23.94 1.11 -32.44
N TRP A 515 25.21 1.49 -32.34
CA TRP A 515 26.19 1.59 -33.46
C TRP A 515 27.19 0.43 -33.50
N THR A 516 27.04 -0.56 -32.64
CA THR A 516 27.85 -1.80 -32.72
C THR A 516 27.35 -2.69 -33.86
N GLU A 517 28.14 -3.67 -34.27
CA GLU A 517 27.79 -4.66 -35.30
C GLU A 517 26.48 -5.40 -34.98
N HIS A 518 26.20 -5.63 -33.70
CA HIS A 518 24.97 -6.27 -33.20
C HIS A 518 23.90 -5.27 -32.75
N GLY A 519 24.13 -3.99 -32.96
CA GLY A 519 23.21 -2.92 -32.62
C GLY A 519 22.18 -2.65 -33.74
N TRP A 520 21.45 -1.56 -33.57
CA TRP A 520 20.32 -1.25 -34.45
C TRP A 520 20.67 -0.29 -35.60
N ASP A 521 21.80 0.42 -35.53
CA ASP A 521 22.29 1.41 -36.54
C ASP A 521 23.80 1.21 -36.74
N GLY A 522 24.21 -0.02 -37.05
CA GLY A 522 25.63 -0.36 -37.21
C GLY A 522 26.36 0.39 -38.32
N ASN A 523 25.65 0.86 -39.34
CA ASN A 523 26.21 1.68 -40.42
C ASN A 523 26.15 3.19 -40.13
N GLN A 524 25.62 3.60 -39.00
CA GLN A 524 25.55 4.99 -38.52
C GLN A 524 24.82 5.97 -39.47
N ASP A 525 23.85 5.49 -40.26
CA ASP A 525 23.05 6.33 -41.14
C ASP A 525 21.88 7.04 -40.43
N GLY A 526 21.72 6.77 -39.13
CA GLY A 526 20.65 7.33 -38.26
C GLY A 526 19.32 6.63 -38.39
N VAL A 527 19.28 5.46 -39.02
CA VAL A 527 18.08 4.63 -39.16
C VAL A 527 18.28 3.30 -38.47
N MET A 528 17.42 3.02 -37.48
CA MET A 528 17.46 1.76 -36.77
C MET A 528 17.04 0.61 -37.69
N LYS A 529 17.83 -0.45 -37.70
CA LYS A 529 17.68 -1.68 -38.48
C LYS A 529 17.96 -2.89 -37.57
N GLY A 530 17.92 -4.11 -38.11
CA GLY A 530 18.13 -5.33 -37.32
C GLY A 530 16.92 -5.69 -36.48
N SER A 531 17.12 -6.58 -35.51
CA SER A 531 16.05 -7.03 -34.59
C SER A 531 15.75 -5.98 -33.54
N GLN A 532 14.59 -5.36 -33.63
CA GLN A 532 14.12 -4.30 -32.74
C GLN A 532 12.94 -4.79 -31.91
N HIS A 533 13.24 -5.45 -30.80
CA HIS A 533 12.22 -5.76 -29.78
C HIS A 533 11.68 -4.46 -29.20
N ASN A 534 10.38 -4.40 -28.94
CA ASN A 534 9.70 -3.18 -28.52
C ASN A 534 8.40 -3.47 -27.75
N THR A 535 7.76 -2.43 -27.25
CA THR A 535 6.52 -2.48 -26.44
C THR A 535 5.33 -3.21 -27.09
N MET A 536 5.35 -3.44 -28.40
CA MET A 536 4.28 -4.21 -29.07
C MET A 536 4.52 -5.72 -29.05
N ASP A 537 5.53 -6.19 -28.32
CA ASP A 537 5.94 -7.59 -28.19
C ASP A 537 6.24 -8.29 -29.53
N VAL A 538 6.70 -7.51 -30.50
CA VAL A 538 7.12 -8.01 -31.81
C VAL A 538 8.53 -7.53 -32.14
N ASN A 539 9.29 -8.34 -32.85
CA ASN A 539 10.57 -7.93 -33.39
C ASN A 539 10.38 -7.34 -34.78
N TYR A 540 10.67 -6.04 -34.94
CA TYR A 540 10.80 -5.45 -36.27
C TYR A 540 12.19 -5.74 -36.83
N PHE A 541 12.24 -5.98 -38.13
CA PHE A 541 13.47 -6.15 -38.87
C PHE A 541 13.49 -5.12 -40.03
N GLY A 542 14.50 -4.27 -40.04
CA GLY A 542 14.64 -3.22 -41.05
C GLY A 542 14.21 -1.85 -40.57
N PRO A 543 14.19 -0.82 -41.47
CA PRO A 543 13.94 0.56 -41.09
C PRO A 543 12.59 0.75 -40.44
N ASN A 544 12.57 1.25 -39.18
CA ASN A 544 11.34 1.54 -38.46
C ASN A 544 11.23 3.04 -38.14
N PRO A 545 10.28 3.76 -38.76
CA PRO A 545 10.13 5.20 -38.55
C PRO A 545 9.57 5.56 -37.16
N ARG A 546 9.00 4.59 -36.40
CA ARG A 546 8.46 4.82 -35.05
C ARG A 546 9.54 4.90 -33.97
N ILE A 547 10.74 4.35 -34.23
CA ILE A 547 11.85 4.32 -33.26
C ILE A 547 12.94 5.30 -33.71
N LEU A 548 12.59 6.57 -33.98
CA LEU A 548 13.52 7.62 -34.36
C LEU A 548 14.14 8.32 -33.14
N VAL A 549 14.83 7.59 -32.27
CA VAL A 549 15.42 8.16 -31.05
C VAL A 549 16.69 8.97 -31.34
N SER A 550 17.48 8.57 -32.33
CA SER A 550 18.71 9.29 -32.70
C SER A 550 18.46 10.71 -33.23
N ARG A 551 17.32 10.95 -33.90
CA ARG A 551 16.92 12.31 -34.30
C ARG A 551 16.44 13.18 -33.16
N SER A 552 15.78 12.64 -32.14
CA SER A 552 15.34 13.41 -30.97
C SER A 552 16.53 13.97 -30.19
N ILE A 553 17.60 13.23 -30.04
CA ILE A 553 18.84 13.68 -29.38
C ILE A 553 19.53 14.76 -30.23
N LYS A 554 19.54 14.62 -31.57
CA LYS A 554 20.07 15.65 -32.48
C LYS A 554 19.17 16.89 -32.58
N SER A 555 17.85 16.78 -32.45
CA SER A 555 16.92 17.93 -32.50
C SER A 555 16.95 18.73 -31.19
N SER A 556 17.16 18.12 -30.06
CA SER A 556 17.43 18.81 -28.78
C SER A 556 18.67 19.70 -28.86
N ARG A 557 19.61 19.37 -29.75
CA ARG A 557 20.80 20.17 -30.05
C ARG A 557 20.50 21.48 -30.77
N LYS A 558 19.45 21.51 -31.59
CA LYS A 558 19.12 22.71 -32.44
C LYS A 558 18.20 23.71 -31.75
N ASN A 559 17.39 23.28 -30.80
CA ASN A 559 16.39 24.10 -30.10
C ASN A 559 16.79 24.50 -28.68
N GLY A 560 18.05 24.32 -28.29
CA GLY A 560 18.54 24.58 -26.93
C GLY A 560 18.68 26.08 -26.62
N THR A 561 17.57 26.71 -26.31
CA THR A 561 17.52 27.91 -25.46
C THR A 561 17.23 27.50 -24.03
N CYS A 562 18.15 26.76 -23.40
CA CYS A 562 18.16 26.58 -21.95
C CYS A 562 19.24 27.47 -21.36
N HIS A 563 18.89 28.26 -20.35
CA HIS A 563 19.81 29.07 -19.56
C HIS A 563 20.94 28.23 -18.99
N GLU A 564 22.14 28.60 -19.34
CA GLU A 564 23.35 27.78 -19.29
C GLU A 564 24.07 27.80 -17.94
N ARG A 565 24.61 26.63 -17.56
CA ARG A 565 25.85 26.55 -16.78
C ARG A 565 26.98 26.14 -17.75
N PRO A 566 27.99 26.99 -18.01
CA PRO A 566 28.92 26.87 -19.13
C PRO A 566 29.84 25.64 -19.18
N GLY A 567 30.06 24.95 -18.02
CA GLY A 567 31.01 23.84 -17.95
C GLY A 567 30.52 22.52 -18.53
N ILE A 568 29.23 22.17 -18.34
CA ILE A 568 28.66 20.87 -18.73
C ILE A 568 28.38 20.81 -20.22
N ARG A 569 28.09 21.95 -20.85
CA ARG A 569 27.84 22.03 -22.29
C ARG A 569 29.07 21.63 -23.15
N LYS A 570 30.28 22.00 -22.72
CA LYS A 570 31.51 21.65 -23.44
C LYS A 570 31.78 20.15 -23.41
N GLU A 571 31.56 19.45 -22.32
CA GLU A 571 31.77 18.01 -22.23
C GLU A 571 30.70 17.23 -23.06
N MET A 572 29.45 17.67 -23.04
CA MET A 572 28.41 17.05 -23.87
C MET A 572 28.62 17.30 -25.36
N GLN A 573 29.14 18.48 -25.76
CA GLN A 573 29.40 18.83 -27.15
C GLN A 573 30.65 18.17 -27.76
N SER A 574 31.65 17.84 -26.92
CA SER A 574 32.86 17.15 -27.36
C SER A 574 32.74 15.63 -27.43
N SER A 575 31.65 15.07 -26.87
CA SER A 575 31.44 13.63 -26.73
C SER A 575 30.37 13.08 -27.68
N PHE A 576 29.76 13.90 -28.48
CA PHE A 576 28.86 13.62 -29.59
C PHE A 576 29.43 14.23 -30.87
#